data_38ba8ee852eefabc798705cb031fb383
#
_entry.id   38ba8ee852eefabc798705cb031fb383
#
_cell.length_a   1.000
_cell.length_b   1.000
_cell.length_c   1.000
_cell.angle_alpha   90.00
_cell.angle_beta   90.00
_cell.angle_gamma   90.00
#
_symmetry.space_group_name_H-M   'P 1'
#
loop_
_entity.id
_entity.type
_entity.pdbx_description
1 polymer ?
#
loop_
_entity_poly.entity_id
_entity_poly.type
_entity_poly.pdbx_seq_one_letter_code
_entity_poly.pdbx_strand_id
1 'polypeptide(L)'
;ELFQLLNFLKNKIGVEKVGFDHVRTVEDDVFNLPPEILSDFGLPPKINLDNKTKHTRKDEVNLSIEEIEEVNFKLKKSGYLKNDYLTMRRLEIEHEILQTKDKVVDCLAGYVDCVIYPSLEVSVCESTKPFANLKEFNFNLLRLLNSNSAKKRRELTTKCSCTHPCHLSDSLAYDTKFLKEYFKN
;
A
#
# COMPACT_ATOMS: atom_id res chain seq x y z
N GLU A 1 -21.92 11.29 -4.48
CA GLU A 1 -21.78 11.37 -3.02
C GLU A 1 -20.36 11.77 -2.60
N LEU A 2 -19.28 11.08 -3.10
CA LEU A 2 -17.90 11.38 -2.74
C LEU A 2 -17.54 12.87 -2.88
N PHE A 3 -17.80 13.47 -4.05
CA PHE A 3 -17.46 14.89 -4.29
C PHE A 3 -18.29 15.86 -3.46
N GLN A 4 -19.51 15.49 -3.06
CA GLN A 4 -20.30 16.27 -2.11
C GLN A 4 -19.65 16.24 -0.73
N LEU A 5 -19.17 15.07 -0.27
CA LEU A 5 -18.44 14.93 0.97
C LEU A 5 -17.13 15.75 0.94
N LEU A 6 -16.34 15.63 -0.11
CA LEU A 6 -15.09 16.39 -0.28
C LEU A 6 -15.34 17.90 -0.26
N ASN A 7 -16.36 18.37 -0.95
CA ASN A 7 -16.80 19.78 -0.93
C ASN A 7 -17.20 20.23 0.48
N PHE A 8 -17.96 19.41 1.19
CA PHE A 8 -18.35 19.67 2.56
C PHE A 8 -17.13 19.77 3.49
N LEU A 9 -16.24 18.80 3.44
CA LEU A 9 -15.02 18.77 4.25
C LEU A 9 -14.17 20.02 4.00
N LYS A 10 -13.94 20.38 2.75
CA LYS A 10 -13.11 21.52 2.39
C LYS A 10 -13.78 22.85 2.74
N ASN A 11 -15.05 23.05 2.33
CA ASN A 11 -15.67 24.36 2.35
C ASN A 11 -16.46 24.66 3.62
N LYS A 12 -16.90 23.64 4.36
CA LYS A 12 -17.66 23.80 5.60
C LYS A 12 -16.85 23.48 6.85
N ILE A 13 -15.98 22.47 6.78
CA ILE A 13 -15.17 22.05 7.91
C ILE A 13 -13.77 22.70 7.87
N GLY A 14 -13.28 23.11 6.70
CA GLY A 14 -11.97 23.73 6.55
C GLY A 14 -10.82 22.71 6.54
N VAL A 15 -11.09 21.47 6.12
CA VAL A 15 -10.05 20.43 6.00
C VAL A 15 -9.13 20.77 4.83
N GLU A 16 -7.86 20.98 5.11
CA GLU A 16 -6.86 21.37 4.10
C GLU A 16 -6.40 20.20 3.23
N LYS A 17 -6.28 19.00 3.82
CA LYS A 17 -5.80 17.81 3.15
C LYS A 17 -6.69 16.61 3.44
N VAL A 18 -7.08 15.90 2.39
CA VAL A 18 -7.86 14.65 2.48
C VAL A 18 -7.04 13.54 1.83
N GLY A 19 -6.78 12.48 2.59
CA GLY A 19 -6.21 11.25 2.06
C GLY A 19 -7.27 10.46 1.29
N PHE A 20 -6.86 9.78 0.24
CA PHE A 20 -7.75 9.01 -0.61
C PHE A 20 -7.14 7.64 -0.93
N ASP A 21 -7.88 6.58 -0.61
CA ASP A 21 -7.51 5.20 -0.91
C ASP A 21 -8.72 4.42 -1.44
N HIS A 22 -8.47 3.54 -2.41
CA HIS A 22 -9.48 2.58 -2.83
C HIS A 22 -9.65 1.50 -1.76
N VAL A 23 -10.89 1.11 -1.49
CA VAL A 23 -11.15 -0.06 -0.64
C VAL A 23 -10.65 -1.30 -1.36
N ARG A 24 -9.91 -2.14 -0.64
CA ARG A 24 -9.23 -3.31 -1.19
C ARG A 24 -9.48 -4.54 -0.34
N THR A 25 -9.43 -5.68 -0.97
CA THR A 25 -9.33 -6.96 -0.29
C THR A 25 -7.91 -7.49 -0.48
N VAL A 26 -7.30 -8.05 0.55
CA VAL A 26 -5.90 -8.50 0.54
C VAL A 26 -5.60 -9.50 -0.60
N GLU A 27 -6.62 -10.23 -1.04
CA GLU A 27 -6.49 -11.21 -2.13
C GLU A 27 -6.32 -10.58 -3.51
N ASP A 28 -6.71 -9.29 -3.66
CA ASP A 28 -6.73 -8.59 -4.96
C ASP A 28 -5.62 -7.56 -5.10
N ASP A 29 -4.81 -7.36 -4.05
CA ASP A 29 -3.85 -6.24 -4.00
C ASP A 29 -2.43 -6.63 -4.39
N VAL A 30 -2.11 -7.92 -4.44
CA VAL A 30 -0.75 -8.38 -4.70
C VAL A 30 -0.74 -9.33 -5.89
N PHE A 31 0.02 -8.95 -6.91
CA PHE A 31 0.12 -9.65 -8.17
C PHE A 31 1.52 -10.20 -8.40
N ASN A 32 1.64 -11.20 -9.27
CA ASN A 32 2.91 -11.76 -9.74
C ASN A 32 3.86 -12.20 -8.61
N LEU A 33 3.29 -12.76 -7.54
CA LEU A 33 4.09 -13.33 -6.46
C LEU A 33 4.88 -14.54 -6.97
N PRO A 34 6.21 -14.53 -6.81
CA PRO A 34 6.99 -15.73 -7.06
C PRO A 34 6.47 -16.89 -6.20
N PRO A 35 6.43 -18.12 -6.74
CA PRO A 35 5.94 -19.30 -6.00
C PRO A 35 6.65 -19.51 -4.64
N GLU A 36 7.91 -19.12 -4.56
CA GLU A 36 8.71 -19.18 -3.33
C GLU A 36 8.19 -18.27 -2.22
N ILE A 37 7.44 -17.22 -2.59
CA ILE A 37 6.89 -16.25 -1.64
C ILE A 37 5.43 -16.56 -1.31
N LEU A 38 4.70 -17.27 -2.17
CA LEU A 38 3.28 -17.60 -1.94
C LEU A 38 3.05 -18.26 -0.57
N SER A 39 3.98 -19.09 -0.11
CA SER A 39 3.92 -19.68 1.23
C SER A 39 4.20 -18.68 2.36
N ASP A 40 4.89 -17.60 2.05
CA ASP A 40 5.32 -16.55 2.97
C ASP A 40 4.36 -15.35 2.98
N PHE A 41 3.58 -15.18 1.92
CA PHE A 41 2.40 -14.32 1.92
C PHE A 41 1.28 -15.08 2.64
N GLY A 42 1.29 -14.98 3.93
CA GLY A 42 0.16 -15.36 4.75
C GLY A 42 -0.57 -14.09 5.11
N LEU A 43 -1.86 -14.07 4.86
CA LEU A 43 -2.74 -13.16 5.57
C LEU A 43 -2.32 -13.13 7.04
N PRO A 44 -2.25 -11.95 7.67
CA PRO A 44 -2.11 -11.90 9.13
C PRO A 44 -3.13 -12.87 9.72
N PRO A 45 -2.80 -13.58 10.80
CA PRO A 45 -3.71 -14.55 11.38
C PRO A 45 -5.07 -13.87 11.44
N LYS A 46 -6.08 -14.48 10.79
CA LYS A 46 -7.43 -13.94 10.77
C LYS A 46 -7.74 -13.62 12.21
N ILE A 47 -7.79 -12.34 12.54
CA ILE A 47 -8.36 -11.94 13.81
C ILE A 47 -9.74 -12.54 13.72
N ASN A 48 -10.01 -13.58 14.52
CA ASN A 48 -11.35 -14.11 14.69
C ASN A 48 -12.17 -13.01 15.38
N LEU A 49 -12.51 -12.01 14.60
CA LEU A 49 -13.60 -11.12 14.91
C LEU A 49 -14.81 -12.04 14.89
N ASP A 50 -15.36 -12.28 16.08
CA ASP A 50 -16.53 -13.11 16.26
C ASP A 50 -17.47 -12.96 15.07
N ASN A 51 -18.04 -14.06 14.59
CA ASN A 51 -18.90 -14.23 13.42
C ASN A 51 -20.13 -13.28 13.34
N LYS A 52 -20.14 -12.19 14.07
CA LYS A 52 -21.20 -11.17 14.14
C LYS A 52 -20.93 -9.93 13.29
N THR A 53 -19.72 -9.68 12.85
CA THR A 53 -19.48 -8.64 11.83
C THR A 53 -19.87 -9.22 10.49
N LYS A 54 -20.99 -8.76 9.94
CA LYS A 54 -21.31 -8.94 8.52
C LYS A 54 -20.12 -8.37 7.75
N HIS A 55 -19.27 -9.27 7.23
CA HIS A 55 -18.25 -8.86 6.29
C HIS A 55 -18.97 -8.20 5.14
N THR A 56 -18.63 -6.96 4.83
CA THR A 56 -19.02 -6.30 3.58
C THR A 56 -18.66 -7.26 2.46
N ARG A 57 -19.61 -7.57 1.60
CA ARG A 57 -19.34 -8.45 0.47
C ARG A 57 -18.31 -7.79 -0.43
N LYS A 58 -17.37 -8.55 -0.94
CA LYS A 58 -16.31 -8.09 -1.84
C LYS A 58 -16.88 -7.31 -3.03
N ASP A 59 -17.97 -7.81 -3.59
CA ASP A 59 -18.74 -7.24 -4.70
C ASP A 59 -19.49 -5.92 -4.36
N GLU A 60 -19.65 -5.60 -3.06
CA GLU A 60 -20.32 -4.37 -2.62
C GLU A 60 -19.36 -3.19 -2.42
N VAL A 61 -18.04 -3.43 -2.31
CA VAL A 61 -17.06 -2.40 -1.98
C VAL A 61 -15.93 -2.27 -2.98
N ASN A 62 -15.69 -3.25 -3.82
CA ASN A 62 -14.65 -3.18 -4.84
C ASN A 62 -15.16 -2.40 -6.06
N LEU A 63 -14.39 -1.40 -6.44
CA LEU A 63 -14.60 -0.68 -7.68
C LEU A 63 -14.04 -1.48 -8.86
N SER A 64 -14.72 -1.44 -10.01
CA SER A 64 -14.14 -1.91 -11.27
C SER A 64 -12.96 -1.02 -11.70
N ILE A 65 -12.14 -1.50 -12.62
CA ILE A 65 -11.01 -0.71 -13.16
C ILE A 65 -11.52 0.57 -13.81
N GLU A 66 -12.64 0.51 -14.51
CA GLU A 66 -13.28 1.65 -15.17
C GLU A 66 -13.81 2.68 -14.14
N GLU A 67 -14.38 2.22 -13.04
CA GLU A 67 -14.84 3.08 -11.95
C GLU A 67 -13.67 3.76 -11.25
N ILE A 68 -12.56 3.05 -11.04
CA ILE A 68 -11.31 3.61 -10.49
C ILE A 68 -10.77 4.69 -11.42
N GLU A 69 -10.73 4.43 -12.73
CA GLU A 69 -10.31 5.42 -13.73
C GLU A 69 -11.19 6.67 -13.70
N GLU A 70 -12.50 6.50 -13.65
CA GLU A 70 -13.45 7.61 -13.57
C GLU A 70 -13.25 8.45 -12.29
N VAL A 71 -13.07 7.80 -11.15
CA VAL A 71 -12.81 8.48 -9.87
C VAL A 71 -11.49 9.23 -9.92
N ASN A 72 -10.42 8.61 -10.39
CA ASN A 72 -9.10 9.24 -10.53
C ASN A 72 -9.14 10.46 -11.46
N PHE A 73 -9.83 10.34 -12.60
CA PHE A 73 -10.03 11.44 -13.54
C PHE A 73 -10.78 12.62 -12.88
N LYS A 74 -11.87 12.33 -12.17
CA LYS A 74 -12.65 13.35 -11.46
C LYS A 74 -11.85 14.01 -10.34
N LEU A 75 -11.08 13.24 -9.57
CA LEU A 75 -10.20 13.77 -8.52
C LEU A 75 -9.15 14.73 -9.10
N LYS A 76 -8.51 14.33 -10.20
CA LYS A 76 -7.53 15.15 -10.91
C LYS A 76 -8.15 16.46 -11.42
N LYS A 77 -9.32 16.37 -12.03
CA LYS A 77 -10.06 17.54 -12.58
C LYS A 77 -10.61 18.46 -11.50
N SER A 78 -10.99 17.94 -10.34
CA SER A 78 -11.56 18.73 -9.24
C SER A 78 -10.56 19.67 -8.56
N GLY A 79 -9.26 19.46 -8.75
CA GLY A 79 -8.19 20.21 -8.11
C GLY A 79 -7.97 19.85 -6.62
N TYR A 80 -8.66 18.84 -6.07
CA TYR A 80 -8.45 18.41 -4.68
C TYR A 80 -7.02 17.94 -4.42
N LEU A 81 -6.38 17.33 -5.41
CA LEU A 81 -5.02 16.82 -5.34
C LEU A 81 -3.99 17.74 -6.01
N LYS A 82 -4.36 18.98 -6.34
CA LYS A 82 -3.51 19.91 -7.12
C LYS A 82 -2.10 20.07 -6.54
N ASN A 83 -1.97 20.04 -5.22
CA ASN A 83 -0.70 20.20 -4.52
C ASN A 83 -0.19 18.88 -3.90
N ASP A 84 -0.78 17.75 -4.25
CA ASP A 84 -0.39 16.43 -3.77
C ASP A 84 0.01 15.52 -4.93
N TYR A 85 1.15 15.88 -5.54
CA TYR A 85 1.69 15.18 -6.69
C TYR A 85 2.00 13.70 -6.38
N LEU A 86 2.45 13.39 -5.17
CA LEU A 86 2.73 12.03 -4.75
C LEU A 86 1.46 11.17 -4.74
N THR A 87 0.39 11.65 -4.13
CA THR A 87 -0.91 10.94 -4.14
C THR A 87 -1.44 10.78 -5.55
N MET A 88 -1.37 11.81 -6.40
CA MET A 88 -1.81 11.71 -7.79
C MET A 88 -1.04 10.63 -8.55
N ARG A 89 0.29 10.63 -8.42
CA ARG A 89 1.14 9.64 -9.11
C ARG A 89 0.91 8.23 -8.57
N ARG A 90 0.71 8.09 -7.28
CA ARG A 90 0.35 6.81 -6.66
C ARG A 90 -0.94 6.24 -7.26
N LEU A 91 -2.00 7.03 -7.36
CA LEU A 91 -3.28 6.60 -7.95
C LEU A 91 -3.14 6.20 -9.42
N GLU A 92 -2.30 6.89 -10.20
CA GLU A 92 -2.00 6.51 -11.58
C GLU A 92 -1.30 5.15 -11.65
N ILE A 93 -0.31 4.91 -10.78
CA ILE A 93 0.43 3.66 -10.71
C ILE A 93 -0.45 2.51 -10.21
N GLU A 94 -1.29 2.74 -9.21
CA GLU A 94 -2.28 1.74 -8.76
C GLU A 94 -3.16 1.30 -9.93
N HIS A 95 -3.68 2.25 -10.69
CA HIS A 95 -4.49 1.96 -11.87
C HIS A 95 -3.69 1.16 -12.93
N GLU A 96 -2.45 1.56 -13.23
CA GLU A 96 -1.58 0.84 -14.16
C GLU A 96 -1.31 -0.60 -13.70
N ILE A 97 -1.02 -0.81 -12.42
CA ILE A 97 -0.83 -2.15 -11.83
C ILE A 97 -2.11 -2.98 -11.95
N LEU A 98 -3.28 -2.40 -11.68
CA LEU A 98 -4.56 -3.11 -11.78
C LEU A 98 -4.87 -3.54 -13.21
N GLN A 99 -4.50 -2.73 -14.20
CA GLN A 99 -4.69 -3.06 -15.61
C GLN A 99 -3.71 -4.13 -16.11
N THR A 100 -2.42 -3.96 -15.82
CA THR A 100 -1.36 -4.79 -16.39
C THR A 100 -1.02 -6.00 -15.53
N LYS A 101 -1.28 -5.92 -14.23
CA LYS A 101 -0.80 -6.84 -13.18
C LYS A 101 0.74 -6.88 -13.07
N ASP A 102 1.43 -5.98 -13.76
CA ASP A 102 2.88 -5.91 -13.78
C ASP A 102 3.42 -4.96 -12.71
N LYS A 103 4.68 -5.17 -12.36
CA LYS A 103 5.40 -4.30 -11.44
C LYS A 103 5.78 -3.01 -12.15
N VAL A 104 5.28 -1.87 -11.66
CA VAL A 104 5.57 -0.53 -12.19
C VAL A 104 6.68 0.17 -11.41
N VAL A 105 6.77 -0.08 -10.11
CA VAL A 105 7.78 0.49 -9.21
C VAL A 105 8.35 -0.60 -8.30
N ASP A 106 9.63 -0.47 -7.93
CA ASP A 106 10.25 -1.39 -6.99
C ASP A 106 9.72 -1.17 -5.57
N CYS A 107 9.27 -2.25 -4.93
CA CYS A 107 8.79 -2.19 -3.55
C CYS A 107 9.98 -2.02 -2.60
N LEU A 108 9.92 -0.98 -1.76
CA LEU A 108 10.93 -0.71 -0.74
C LEU A 108 10.50 -1.13 0.67
N ALA A 109 9.45 -1.94 0.80
CA ALA A 109 9.05 -2.53 2.07
C ALA A 109 10.21 -3.29 2.75
N GLY A 110 10.45 -2.98 4.01
CA GLY A 110 11.58 -3.50 4.77
C GLY A 110 12.91 -2.78 4.55
N TYR A 111 13.00 -1.86 3.57
CA TYR A 111 14.15 -0.96 3.40
C TYR A 111 13.94 0.39 4.09
N VAL A 112 12.77 0.99 3.89
CA VAL A 112 12.42 2.31 4.42
C VAL A 112 11.40 2.24 5.55
N ASP A 113 10.63 1.19 5.60
CA ASP A 113 9.61 0.91 6.61
C ASP A 113 9.61 -0.57 7.02
N CYS A 114 8.88 -0.92 8.07
CA CYS A 114 8.57 -2.29 8.47
C CYS A 114 7.35 -2.31 9.39
N VAL A 115 6.74 -3.47 9.53
CA VAL A 115 5.61 -3.68 10.42
C VAL A 115 6.09 -4.37 11.70
N ILE A 116 5.76 -3.78 12.85
CA ILE A 116 6.01 -4.38 14.17
C ILE A 116 4.65 -4.65 14.82
N TYR A 117 4.34 -5.91 15.06
CA TYR A 117 3.09 -6.33 15.69
C TYR A 117 3.15 -6.17 17.21
N PRO A 118 2.01 -6.13 17.91
CA PRO A 118 1.98 -6.06 19.38
C PRO A 118 2.71 -7.23 20.06
N SER A 119 2.82 -8.39 19.38
CA SER A 119 3.61 -9.55 19.80
C SER A 119 5.12 -9.36 19.69
N LEU A 120 5.58 -8.21 19.15
CA LEU A 120 6.97 -7.88 18.79
C LEU A 120 7.52 -8.71 17.62
N GLU A 121 6.65 -9.40 16.91
CA GLU A 121 7.00 -9.98 15.62
C GLU A 121 7.17 -8.89 14.57
N VAL A 122 8.13 -9.06 13.66
CA VAL A 122 8.48 -8.09 12.65
C VAL A 122 8.28 -8.67 11.26
N SER A 123 7.60 -7.92 10.42
CA SER A 123 7.40 -8.21 9.01
C SER A 123 7.94 -7.07 8.15
N VAL A 124 8.35 -7.35 6.93
CA VAL A 124 8.72 -6.30 5.96
C VAL A 124 7.50 -5.57 5.41
N CYS A 125 6.36 -6.26 5.35
CA CYS A 125 5.10 -5.74 4.83
C CYS A 125 3.95 -6.40 5.59
N GLU A 126 2.83 -5.73 5.76
CA GLU A 126 1.66 -6.28 6.44
C GLU A 126 1.04 -7.49 5.72
N SER A 127 1.25 -7.59 4.40
CA SER A 127 0.81 -8.74 3.60
C SER A 127 1.78 -9.94 3.68
N THR A 128 2.87 -9.85 4.45
CA THR A 128 3.84 -10.93 4.59
C THR A 128 3.87 -11.47 6.03
N LYS A 129 4.17 -12.77 6.15
CA LYS A 129 4.38 -13.36 7.48
C LYS A 129 5.56 -12.70 8.18
N PRO A 130 5.48 -12.53 9.50
CA PRO A 130 6.63 -12.12 10.29
C PRO A 130 7.81 -13.06 10.06
N PHE A 131 9.00 -12.50 10.02
CA PHE A 131 10.24 -13.24 9.77
C PHE A 131 11.15 -13.35 11.00
N ALA A 132 10.88 -12.56 12.05
CA ALA A 132 11.64 -12.57 13.29
C ALA A 132 10.84 -11.92 14.43
N ASN A 133 11.30 -12.10 15.66
CA ASN A 133 10.78 -11.39 16.82
C ASN A 133 11.83 -10.43 17.38
N LEU A 134 11.45 -9.19 17.68
CA LEU A 134 12.35 -8.14 18.13
C LEU A 134 13.06 -8.48 19.46
N LYS A 135 12.46 -9.34 20.31
CA LYS A 135 13.06 -9.83 21.54
C LYS A 135 14.36 -10.62 21.28
N GLU A 136 14.40 -11.39 20.19
CA GLU A 136 15.57 -12.20 19.81
C GLU A 136 16.79 -11.33 19.47
N PHE A 137 16.55 -10.06 19.19
CA PHE A 137 17.57 -9.06 18.85
C PHE A 137 17.81 -8.03 19.96
N ASN A 138 17.39 -8.35 21.20
CA ASN A 138 17.49 -7.43 22.35
C ASN A 138 16.84 -6.07 22.07
N PHE A 139 15.68 -6.06 21.42
CA PHE A 139 14.94 -4.85 21.01
C PHE A 139 15.72 -3.91 20.08
N ASN A 140 16.76 -4.39 19.43
CA ASN A 140 17.53 -3.64 18.45
C ASN A 140 17.00 -3.88 17.04
N LEU A 141 16.12 -2.99 16.58
CA LEU A 141 15.50 -3.08 15.27
C LEU A 141 16.53 -3.02 14.13
N LEU A 142 17.53 -2.16 14.25
CA LEU A 142 18.56 -2.03 13.21
C LEU A 142 19.35 -3.34 13.04
N ARG A 143 19.68 -4.02 14.14
CA ARG A 143 20.32 -5.33 14.10
C ARG A 143 19.43 -6.38 13.46
N LEU A 144 18.12 -6.36 13.78
CA LEU A 144 17.15 -7.27 13.18
C LEU A 144 17.05 -7.01 11.67
N LEU A 145 16.89 -5.78 11.24
CA LEU A 145 16.78 -5.41 9.83
C LEU A 145 18.06 -5.69 9.03
N ASN A 146 19.23 -5.76 9.67
CA ASN A 146 20.48 -6.16 9.03
C ASN A 146 20.72 -7.68 9.05
N SER A 147 19.83 -8.49 9.62
CA SER A 147 19.92 -9.95 9.64
C SER A 147 19.75 -10.55 8.23
N ASN A 148 20.24 -11.78 8.06
CA ASN A 148 20.09 -12.52 6.81
C ASN A 148 18.61 -12.82 6.51
N SER A 149 17.79 -13.09 7.52
CA SER A 149 16.35 -13.30 7.36
C SER A 149 15.66 -12.06 6.80
N ALA A 150 15.97 -10.87 7.34
CA ALA A 150 15.43 -9.61 6.84
C ALA A 150 15.87 -9.33 5.39
N LYS A 151 17.17 -9.53 5.08
CA LYS A 151 17.70 -9.36 3.73
C LYS A 151 16.98 -10.24 2.72
N LYS A 152 16.85 -11.55 3.03
CA LYS A 152 16.12 -12.48 2.17
C LYS A 152 14.68 -12.05 1.95
N ARG A 153 13.99 -11.58 2.99
CA ARG A 153 12.60 -11.10 2.86
C ARG A 153 12.48 -9.88 1.95
N ARG A 154 13.36 -8.89 2.09
CA ARG A 154 13.39 -7.73 1.21
C ARG A 154 13.60 -8.09 -0.25
N GLU A 155 14.59 -8.95 -0.53
CA GLU A 155 14.87 -9.43 -1.89
C GLU A 155 13.65 -10.12 -2.53
N LEU A 156 12.84 -10.79 -1.70
CA LEU A 156 11.61 -11.41 -2.18
C LEU A 156 10.52 -10.37 -2.43
N THR A 157 10.30 -9.43 -1.52
CA THR A 157 9.24 -8.42 -1.66
C THR A 157 9.48 -7.44 -2.79
N THR A 158 10.74 -7.16 -3.17
CA THR A 158 11.03 -6.33 -4.35
C THR A 158 10.48 -6.92 -5.65
N LYS A 159 10.16 -8.21 -5.69
CA LYS A 159 9.64 -8.90 -6.88
C LYS A 159 8.12 -8.80 -7.00
N CYS A 160 7.40 -8.49 -5.93
CA CYS A 160 5.96 -8.41 -5.97
C CYS A 160 5.47 -7.12 -6.64
N SER A 161 4.29 -7.20 -7.22
CA SER A 161 3.51 -6.07 -7.68
C SER A 161 2.30 -5.92 -6.77
N CYS A 162 2.06 -4.76 -6.19
CA CYS A 162 0.92 -4.53 -5.33
C CYS A 162 0.40 -3.10 -5.44
N THR A 163 -0.84 -2.90 -5.03
CA THR A 163 -1.51 -1.60 -4.98
C THR A 163 -1.57 -1.01 -3.58
N HIS A 164 -0.78 -1.54 -2.64
CA HIS A 164 -0.80 -1.10 -1.25
C HIS A 164 -0.28 0.34 -1.11
N PRO A 165 -1.11 1.33 -0.68
CA PRO A 165 -0.79 2.74 -0.78
C PRO A 165 0.41 3.16 0.08
N CYS A 166 0.59 2.59 1.28
CA CYS A 166 1.73 2.92 2.13
C CYS A 166 3.04 2.59 1.42
N HIS A 167 3.20 1.34 0.97
CA HIS A 167 4.42 0.90 0.32
C HIS A 167 4.63 1.53 -1.06
N LEU A 168 3.56 1.81 -1.82
CA LEU A 168 3.68 2.56 -3.06
C LEU A 168 4.12 3.99 -2.83
N SER A 169 3.55 4.70 -1.85
CA SER A 169 3.94 6.07 -1.52
C SER A 169 5.39 6.15 -1.09
N ASP A 170 5.81 5.25 -0.20
CA ASP A 170 7.19 5.20 0.28
C ASP A 170 8.16 4.82 -0.84
N SER A 171 7.80 3.86 -1.68
CA SER A 171 8.62 3.46 -2.83
C SER A 171 8.77 4.59 -3.84
N LEU A 172 7.70 5.32 -4.15
CA LEU A 172 7.73 6.48 -5.04
C LEU A 172 8.60 7.61 -4.51
N ALA A 173 8.56 7.86 -3.19
CA ALA A 173 9.37 8.90 -2.57
C ALA A 173 10.90 8.68 -2.75
N TYR A 174 11.31 7.46 -3.05
CA TYR A 174 12.71 7.10 -3.35
C TYR A 174 12.96 6.68 -4.79
N ASP A 175 11.93 6.64 -5.66
CA ASP A 175 12.09 6.31 -7.06
C ASP A 175 12.75 7.46 -7.83
N THR A 176 13.91 7.20 -8.39
CA THR A 176 14.69 8.25 -9.09
C THR A 176 14.03 8.77 -10.35
N LYS A 177 13.20 7.97 -11.01
CA LYS A 177 12.44 8.38 -12.20
C LYS A 177 11.33 9.34 -11.78
N PHE A 178 10.57 8.97 -10.76
CA PHE A 178 9.54 9.82 -10.19
C PHE A 178 10.11 11.15 -9.67
N LEU A 179 11.21 11.12 -8.91
CA LEU A 179 11.85 12.33 -8.40
C LEU A 179 12.31 13.27 -9.51
N LYS A 180 12.87 12.74 -10.59
CA LYS A 180 13.25 13.55 -11.76
C LYS A 180 12.05 14.22 -12.42
N GLU A 181 10.91 13.55 -12.50
CA GLU A 181 9.66 14.12 -13.02
C GLU A 181 9.11 15.19 -12.07
N TYR A 182 9.12 14.91 -10.77
CA TYR A 182 8.65 15.84 -9.74
C TYR A 182 9.39 17.19 -9.74
N PHE A 183 10.72 17.16 -9.87
CA PHE A 183 11.54 18.39 -9.86
C PHE A 183 11.58 19.13 -11.21
N LYS A 184 10.97 18.59 -12.25
CA LYS A 184 10.84 19.29 -13.56
C LYS A 184 9.57 20.11 -13.67
N ASN A 185 8.58 19.84 -12.85
CA ASN A 185 7.28 20.54 -12.81
C ASN A 185 7.25 21.56 -11.67
#